data_e8359dceff118fb0a1b2eb868f3ff206
#
_entry.id   e8359dceff118fb0a1b2eb868f3ff206
#
_cell.length_a   1.000
_cell.length_b   1.000
_cell.length_c   1.000
_cell.angle_alpha   90.00
_cell.angle_beta   90.00
_cell.angle_gamma   90.00
#
_symmetry.space_group_name_H-M   'P 1'
#
loop_
_entity.id
_entity.type
_entity.pdbx_description
1 polymer ?
#
loop_
_entity_poly.entity_id
_entity_poly.type
_entity_poly.pdbx_seq_one_letter_code
_entity_poly.pdbx_strand_id
1 'polypeptide(L)'
;VSSNGRTITAETIRGNGVNTPILLTDQDGTRHTPLLVQYPVIRGGKYIETAYYMSTHPGLVTPEVVNAGRLYVRNVIELARERLRNKGIAIEPRIADMAERLAAVEHVDHLRFRTEVHKNIYDDIYTLYALNEGQTYRYSVSSAGAGGMVQMIPSTYRMVRSWHPNVPLDPDFVDGMRNHVNATEAMLIYMKRTWEDLIASPTVTGALETGIATPEQLMAAGYN
;
A
#
# COMPACT_ATOMS: atom_id res chain seq x y z
N VAL A 1 19.94 18.72 3.24
CA VAL A 1 20.93 18.98 4.29
C VAL A 1 20.70 17.95 5.41
N SER A 2 21.75 17.37 5.97
CA SER A 2 21.67 16.47 7.10
C SER A 2 21.46 17.24 8.42
N SER A 3 21.11 16.52 9.49
CA SER A 3 20.92 17.12 10.84
C SER A 3 22.15 17.83 11.40
N ASN A 4 23.36 17.45 10.94
CA ASN A 4 24.62 18.10 11.29
C ASN A 4 25.10 19.15 10.27
N GLY A 5 24.22 19.61 9.38
CA GLY A 5 24.47 20.70 8.44
C GLY A 5 25.22 20.32 7.15
N ARG A 6 25.50 19.03 6.89
CA ARG A 6 26.15 18.61 5.66
C ARG A 6 25.22 18.72 4.46
N THR A 7 25.73 19.14 3.32
CA THR A 7 25.00 19.08 2.06
C THR A 7 24.86 17.63 1.62
N ILE A 8 23.63 17.23 1.26
CA ILE A 8 23.32 15.89 0.79
C ILE A 8 22.84 15.96 -0.65
N THR A 9 23.44 15.18 -1.51
CA THR A 9 22.97 14.93 -2.87
C THR A 9 22.08 13.70 -2.86
N ALA A 10 20.89 13.82 -3.43
CA ALA A 10 19.95 12.72 -3.59
C ALA A 10 19.89 12.31 -5.06
N GLU A 11 20.18 11.05 -5.32
CA GLU A 11 20.09 10.44 -6.64
C GLU A 11 19.03 9.36 -6.65
N THR A 12 18.14 9.42 -7.63
CA THR A 12 17.13 8.41 -7.84
C THR A 12 17.71 7.28 -8.68
N ILE A 13 17.87 6.11 -8.11
CA ILE A 13 18.29 4.93 -8.85
C ILE A 13 17.06 4.40 -9.59
N ARG A 14 17.16 4.21 -10.90
CA ARG A 14 16.07 3.63 -11.71
C ARG A 14 15.66 2.27 -11.14
N GLY A 15 14.43 2.22 -10.67
CA GLY A 15 13.76 1.01 -10.20
C GLY A 15 12.52 0.73 -11.03
N ASN A 16 11.72 -0.22 -10.58
CA ASN A 16 10.51 -0.69 -11.26
C ASN A 16 9.26 0.20 -11.02
N GLY A 17 9.45 1.48 -10.72
CA GLY A 17 8.34 2.43 -10.53
C GLY A 17 8.13 2.84 -9.09
N VAL A 18 7.25 2.18 -8.35
CA VAL A 18 6.68 2.65 -7.08
C VAL A 18 7.70 2.86 -5.96
N ASN A 19 8.71 2.01 -5.86
CA ASN A 19 9.70 2.03 -4.77
C ASN A 19 11.10 2.28 -5.31
N THR A 20 11.29 3.39 -6.01
CA THR A 20 12.60 3.76 -6.55
C THR A 20 13.58 4.04 -5.41
N PRO A 21 14.68 3.31 -5.28
CA PRO A 21 15.70 3.58 -4.29
C PRO A 21 16.31 4.95 -4.48
N ILE A 22 16.57 5.64 -3.38
CA ILE A 22 17.26 6.94 -3.38
C ILE A 22 18.64 6.75 -2.75
N LEU A 23 19.68 7.12 -3.45
CA LEU A 23 21.03 7.18 -2.95
C LEU A 23 21.29 8.57 -2.35
N LEU A 24 21.67 8.61 -1.09
CA LEU A 24 22.05 9.85 -0.41
C LEU A 24 23.56 9.88 -0.19
N THR A 25 24.22 10.90 -0.71
CA THR A 25 25.69 11.04 -0.61
C THR A 25 26.01 12.45 -0.11
N ASP A 26 26.91 12.55 0.85
CA ASP A 26 27.42 13.87 1.28
C ASP A 26 28.52 14.39 0.35
N GLN A 27 28.98 15.60 0.65
CA GLN A 27 30.03 16.29 -0.12
C GLN A 27 31.39 15.57 -0.11
N ASP A 28 31.61 14.67 0.85
CA ASP A 28 32.83 13.87 0.99
C ASP A 28 32.70 12.50 0.29
N GLY A 29 31.57 12.24 -0.39
CA GLY A 29 31.28 11.00 -1.08
C GLY A 29 30.77 9.88 -0.15
N THR A 30 30.51 10.16 1.13
CA THR A 30 30.00 9.18 2.08
C THR A 30 28.52 8.93 1.83
N ARG A 31 28.14 7.65 1.73
CA ARG A 31 26.75 7.23 1.61
C ARG A 31 26.05 7.24 2.97
N HIS A 32 24.80 7.71 2.95
CA HIS A 32 23.98 7.79 4.15
C HIS A 32 22.68 7.04 3.99
N THR A 33 22.28 6.33 5.04
CA THR A 33 20.92 5.78 5.20
C THR A 33 20.23 6.58 6.30
N PRO A 34 19.29 7.47 5.98
CA PRO A 34 18.65 8.32 6.97
C PRO A 34 17.71 7.52 7.87
N LEU A 35 17.56 7.92 9.12
CA LEU A 35 16.48 7.44 10.00
C LEU A 35 15.16 8.10 9.63
N LEU A 36 15.22 9.39 9.35
CA LEU A 36 14.09 10.26 9.05
C LEU A 36 14.48 11.22 7.93
N VAL A 37 13.57 11.41 6.98
CA VAL A 37 13.63 12.53 6.03
C VAL A 37 12.49 13.50 6.29
N GLN A 38 12.76 14.79 6.08
CA GLN A 38 11.74 15.82 6.09
C GLN A 38 11.84 16.65 4.83
N TYR A 39 10.71 17.04 4.30
CA TYR A 39 10.66 17.85 3.08
C TYR A 39 9.46 18.81 3.09
N PRO A 40 9.60 20.00 2.48
CA PRO A 40 8.48 20.92 2.38
C PRO A 40 7.48 20.43 1.33
N VAL A 41 6.20 20.42 1.70
CA VAL A 41 5.10 20.20 0.77
C VAL A 41 4.71 21.56 0.19
N ILE A 42 4.87 21.72 -1.13
CA ILE A 42 4.53 22.95 -1.84
C ILE A 42 3.35 22.66 -2.77
N ARG A 43 2.29 23.46 -2.70
CA ARG A 43 1.15 23.43 -3.62
C ARG A 43 0.92 24.81 -4.22
N GLY A 44 0.88 24.90 -5.55
CA GLY A 44 0.69 26.19 -6.24
C GLY A 44 1.74 27.24 -5.87
N GLY A 45 2.99 26.82 -5.62
CA GLY A 45 4.08 27.70 -5.19
C GLY A 45 4.02 28.15 -3.73
N LYS A 46 3.03 27.68 -2.95
CA LYS A 46 2.90 28.01 -1.53
C LYS A 46 3.32 26.84 -0.64
N TYR A 47 4.08 27.12 0.40
CA TYR A 47 4.37 26.18 1.47
C TYR A 47 3.07 25.82 2.22
N ILE A 48 2.82 24.53 2.39
CA ILE A 48 1.67 23.98 3.10
C ILE A 48 2.11 23.43 4.47
N GLU A 49 3.06 22.51 4.46
CA GLU A 49 3.53 21.81 5.66
C GLU A 49 4.92 21.23 5.45
N THR A 50 5.57 20.79 6.52
CA THR A 50 6.74 19.92 6.44
C THR A 50 6.30 18.48 6.64
N ALA A 51 6.48 17.66 5.63
CA ALA A 51 6.25 16.22 5.74
C ALA A 51 7.47 15.52 6.36
N TYR A 52 7.20 14.52 7.18
CA TYR A 52 8.19 13.66 7.82
C TYR A 52 7.97 12.23 7.36
N TYR A 53 9.05 11.51 7.08
CA TYR A 53 8.98 10.14 6.66
C TYR A 53 10.12 9.34 7.26
N MET A 54 9.79 8.34 8.08
CA MET A 54 10.73 7.40 8.66
C MET A 54 11.15 6.37 7.60
N SER A 55 12.40 5.98 7.61
CA SER A 55 12.94 5.01 6.67
C SER A 55 12.89 3.57 7.20
N THR A 56 13.42 2.64 6.40
CA THR A 56 13.73 1.27 6.81
C THR A 56 15.20 1.11 7.20
N HIS A 57 15.76 2.12 7.89
CA HIS A 57 17.10 1.99 8.44
C HIS A 57 17.18 0.73 9.32
N PRO A 58 18.23 -0.10 9.23
CA PRO A 58 18.30 -1.37 9.97
C PRO A 58 18.09 -1.25 11.49
N GLY A 59 18.42 -0.10 12.08
CA GLY A 59 18.16 0.18 13.49
C GLY A 59 16.68 0.43 13.84
N LEU A 60 15.81 0.57 12.84
CA LEU A 60 14.35 0.77 13.01
C LEU A 60 13.56 -0.52 12.76
N VAL A 61 14.14 -1.49 12.05
CA VAL A 61 13.48 -2.76 11.69
C VAL A 61 13.64 -3.74 12.86
N THR A 62 12.74 -3.65 13.83
CA THR A 62 12.69 -4.58 14.98
C THR A 62 11.41 -5.41 14.96
N PRO A 63 11.37 -6.58 15.62
CA PRO A 63 10.16 -7.40 15.69
C PRO A 63 8.94 -6.63 16.22
N GLU A 64 9.14 -5.74 17.19
CA GLU A 64 8.08 -4.93 17.79
C GLU A 64 7.51 -3.93 16.79
N VAL A 65 8.39 -3.23 16.05
CA VAL A 65 7.98 -2.28 15.00
C VAL A 65 7.29 -2.99 13.86
N VAL A 66 7.81 -4.12 13.39
CA VAL A 66 7.18 -4.93 12.36
C VAL A 66 5.78 -5.39 12.78
N ASN A 67 5.62 -5.86 14.02
CA ASN A 67 4.30 -6.26 14.54
C ASN A 67 3.35 -5.07 14.66
N ALA A 68 3.83 -3.89 15.08
CA ALA A 68 3.01 -2.68 15.11
C ALA A 68 2.51 -2.31 13.71
N GLY A 69 3.33 -2.47 12.66
CA GLY A 69 2.92 -2.24 11.28
C GLY A 69 1.87 -3.23 10.78
N ARG A 70 1.99 -4.50 11.14
CA ARG A 70 0.96 -5.51 10.84
C ARG A 70 -0.37 -5.16 11.52
N LEU A 71 -0.33 -4.76 12.78
CA LEU A 71 -1.52 -4.32 13.52
C LEU A 71 -2.13 -3.07 12.90
N TYR A 72 -1.31 -2.11 12.46
CA TYR A 72 -1.79 -0.93 11.76
C TYR A 72 -2.58 -1.30 10.50
N VAL A 73 -2.03 -2.12 9.62
CA VAL A 73 -2.70 -2.58 8.38
C VAL A 73 -4.02 -3.29 8.71
N ARG A 74 -3.99 -4.23 9.66
CA ARG A 74 -5.19 -4.94 10.12
C ARG A 74 -6.25 -4.00 10.65
N ASN A 75 -5.89 -3.05 11.48
CA ASN A 75 -6.81 -2.07 12.07
C ASN A 75 -7.46 -1.19 10.99
N VAL A 76 -6.72 -0.76 9.99
CA VAL A 76 -7.25 0.02 8.85
C VAL A 76 -8.27 -0.82 8.08
N ILE A 77 -7.96 -2.09 7.81
CA ILE A 77 -8.87 -3.01 7.10
C ILE A 77 -10.13 -3.28 7.91
N GLU A 78 -10.03 -3.57 9.20
CA GLU A 78 -11.19 -3.80 10.06
C GLU A 78 -12.06 -2.54 10.20
N LEU A 79 -11.45 -1.37 10.31
CA LEU A 79 -12.19 -0.10 10.31
C LEU A 79 -12.97 0.11 9.00
N ALA A 80 -12.33 -0.12 7.86
CA ALA A 80 -12.99 -0.04 6.56
C ALA A 80 -14.13 -1.05 6.44
N ARG A 81 -13.90 -2.28 6.89
CA ARG A 81 -14.89 -3.35 6.92
C ARG A 81 -16.11 -3.01 7.78
N GLU A 82 -15.89 -2.45 8.97
CA GLU A 82 -16.96 -1.98 9.84
C GLU A 82 -17.77 -0.85 9.21
N ARG A 83 -17.09 0.14 8.60
CA ARG A 83 -17.75 1.24 7.89
C ARG A 83 -18.60 0.75 6.73
N LEU A 84 -18.13 -0.23 5.96
CA LEU A 84 -18.88 -0.86 4.86
C LEU A 84 -20.09 -1.65 5.41
N ARG A 85 -19.93 -2.40 6.50
CA ARG A 85 -21.04 -3.10 7.17
C ARG A 85 -22.15 -2.15 7.60
N ASN A 86 -21.80 -0.99 8.14
CA ASN A 86 -22.77 0.03 8.55
C ASN A 86 -23.52 0.67 7.35
N LYS A 87 -23.01 0.45 6.12
CA LYS A 87 -23.64 0.86 4.85
C LYS A 87 -24.35 -0.31 4.14
N GLY A 88 -24.49 -1.44 4.83
CA GLY A 88 -25.16 -2.64 4.29
C GLY A 88 -24.26 -3.52 3.39
N ILE A 89 -22.95 -3.29 3.36
CA ILE A 89 -22.00 -4.08 2.58
C ILE A 89 -21.20 -4.97 3.54
N ALA A 90 -21.61 -6.24 3.62
CA ALA A 90 -20.87 -7.24 4.40
C ALA A 90 -19.65 -7.74 3.62
N ILE A 91 -18.49 -7.69 4.26
CA ILE A 91 -17.23 -8.22 3.74
C ILE A 91 -16.88 -9.49 4.51
N GLU A 92 -16.69 -10.60 3.79
CA GLU A 92 -16.31 -11.88 4.39
C GLU A 92 -14.92 -11.80 5.05
N PRO A 93 -14.68 -12.50 6.17
CA PRO A 93 -13.39 -12.52 6.85
C PRO A 93 -12.22 -12.86 5.91
N ARG A 94 -12.38 -13.85 5.01
CA ARG A 94 -11.34 -14.24 4.07
C ARG A 94 -10.94 -13.12 3.11
N ILE A 95 -11.89 -12.27 2.71
CA ILE A 95 -11.59 -11.10 1.84
C ILE A 95 -10.74 -10.09 2.62
N ALA A 96 -11.05 -9.87 3.89
CA ALA A 96 -10.26 -9.00 4.76
C ALA A 96 -8.84 -9.55 4.99
N ASP A 97 -8.71 -10.86 5.23
CA ASP A 97 -7.40 -11.52 5.38
C ASP A 97 -6.55 -11.42 4.10
N MET A 98 -7.19 -11.52 2.94
CA MET A 98 -6.50 -11.35 1.66
C MET A 98 -6.11 -9.89 1.43
N ALA A 99 -6.98 -8.93 1.77
CA ALA A 99 -6.67 -7.50 1.67
C ALA A 99 -5.46 -7.11 2.53
N GLU A 100 -5.32 -7.70 3.73
CA GLU A 100 -4.15 -7.50 4.60
C GLU A 100 -2.85 -7.93 3.91
N ARG A 101 -2.87 -9.06 3.20
CA ARG A 101 -1.71 -9.54 2.44
C ARG A 101 -1.42 -8.69 1.22
N LEU A 102 -2.46 -8.32 0.46
CA LEU A 102 -2.32 -7.48 -0.74
C LEU A 102 -1.75 -6.10 -0.40
N ALA A 103 -2.16 -5.48 0.70
CA ALA A 103 -1.61 -4.20 1.16
C ALA A 103 -0.08 -4.22 1.40
N ALA A 104 0.51 -5.41 1.58
CA ALA A 104 1.96 -5.56 1.64
C ALA A 104 2.54 -5.98 0.28
N VAL A 105 1.91 -6.92 -0.43
CA VAL A 105 2.40 -7.45 -1.72
C VAL A 105 2.50 -6.36 -2.78
N GLU A 106 1.55 -5.42 -2.83
CA GLU A 106 1.53 -4.31 -3.79
C GLU A 106 2.74 -3.36 -3.68
N HIS A 107 3.51 -3.47 -2.60
CA HIS A 107 4.71 -2.66 -2.36
C HIS A 107 6.02 -3.43 -2.44
N VAL A 108 5.97 -4.68 -2.90
CA VAL A 108 7.15 -5.50 -3.08
C VAL A 108 7.89 -5.09 -4.37
N ASP A 109 9.15 -4.70 -4.23
CA ASP A 109 10.02 -4.47 -5.39
C ASP A 109 10.39 -5.79 -6.07
N HIS A 110 10.19 -5.86 -7.39
CA HIS A 110 10.44 -7.07 -8.18
C HIS A 110 11.89 -7.55 -8.18
N LEU A 111 12.85 -6.63 -8.10
CA LEU A 111 14.27 -6.99 -8.04
C LEU A 111 14.60 -7.56 -6.66
N ARG A 112 14.18 -6.87 -5.61
CA ARG A 112 14.34 -7.33 -4.23
C ARG A 112 13.70 -8.71 -4.03
N PHE A 113 12.49 -8.92 -4.56
CA PHE A 113 11.79 -10.21 -4.46
C PHE A 113 12.57 -11.37 -5.06
N ARG A 114 13.36 -11.13 -6.13
CA ARG A 114 14.19 -12.15 -6.78
C ARG A 114 15.56 -12.35 -6.14
N THR A 115 16.04 -11.36 -5.39
CA THR A 115 17.45 -11.34 -4.95
C THR A 115 17.62 -11.31 -3.43
N GLU A 116 16.57 -11.01 -2.68
CA GLU A 116 16.62 -10.90 -1.22
C GLU A 116 15.80 -11.97 -0.51
N VAL A 117 16.03 -12.14 0.77
CA VAL A 117 15.16 -12.94 1.64
C VAL A 117 13.82 -12.24 1.80
N HIS A 118 12.74 -12.88 1.37
CA HIS A 118 11.39 -12.28 1.33
C HIS A 118 10.95 -11.71 2.69
N LYS A 119 11.32 -12.38 3.80
CA LYS A 119 11.03 -11.89 5.14
C LYS A 119 11.52 -10.45 5.36
N ASN A 120 12.73 -10.13 4.91
CA ASN A 120 13.32 -8.80 5.08
C ASN A 120 12.52 -7.74 4.32
N ILE A 121 12.02 -8.07 3.13
CA ILE A 121 11.20 -7.17 2.32
C ILE A 121 9.90 -6.83 3.04
N TYR A 122 9.21 -7.84 3.57
CA TYR A 122 7.97 -7.64 4.31
C TYR A 122 8.20 -6.94 5.65
N ASP A 123 9.30 -7.23 6.34
CA ASP A 123 9.66 -6.52 7.57
C ASP A 123 9.87 -5.02 7.30
N ASP A 124 10.54 -4.66 6.20
CA ASP A 124 10.67 -3.26 5.76
C ASP A 124 9.32 -2.60 5.49
N ILE A 125 8.44 -3.27 4.75
CA ILE A 125 7.11 -2.77 4.41
C ILE A 125 6.28 -2.51 5.67
N TYR A 126 6.25 -3.46 6.60
CA TYR A 126 5.52 -3.29 7.86
C TYR A 126 6.18 -2.26 8.78
N THR A 127 7.51 -2.13 8.76
CA THR A 127 8.21 -1.05 9.46
C THR A 127 7.75 0.32 8.96
N LEU A 128 7.60 0.51 7.65
CA LEU A 128 7.08 1.76 7.09
C LEU A 128 5.64 2.02 7.55
N TYR A 129 4.78 1.01 7.56
CA TYR A 129 3.41 1.14 8.07
C TYR A 129 3.37 1.52 9.56
N ALA A 130 4.25 0.95 10.39
CA ALA A 130 4.31 1.28 11.80
C ALA A 130 4.75 2.72 12.06
N LEU A 131 5.82 3.14 11.37
CA LEU A 131 6.50 4.40 11.68
C LEU A 131 5.90 5.62 10.95
N ASN A 132 5.18 5.38 9.85
CA ASN A 132 4.58 6.45 9.06
C ASN A 132 3.04 6.42 9.06
N GLU A 133 2.42 5.34 9.52
CA GLU A 133 0.97 5.18 9.62
C GLU A 133 0.23 5.67 8.35
N GLY A 134 -0.71 6.61 8.48
CA GLY A 134 -1.47 7.18 7.37
C GLY A 134 -0.66 7.97 6.34
N GLN A 135 0.64 8.18 6.55
CA GLN A 135 1.55 8.76 5.55
C GLN A 135 2.22 7.70 4.69
N THR A 136 2.18 6.42 5.11
CA THR A 136 2.83 5.33 4.37
C THR A 136 2.20 5.19 2.99
N TYR A 137 3.05 5.17 1.96
CA TYR A 137 2.64 5.08 0.54
C TYR A 137 1.65 6.14 0.06
N ARG A 138 1.42 7.20 0.83
CA ARG A 138 0.47 8.27 0.50
C ARG A 138 0.73 8.93 -0.86
N TYR A 139 1.98 8.98 -1.30
CA TYR A 139 2.40 9.55 -2.58
C TYR A 139 2.94 8.50 -3.56
N SER A 140 2.75 7.22 -3.23
CA SER A 140 3.21 6.13 -4.08
C SER A 140 2.31 6.02 -5.32
N VAL A 141 2.91 6.15 -6.51
CA VAL A 141 2.20 6.06 -7.78
C VAL A 141 3.01 5.20 -8.74
N SER A 142 2.40 4.14 -9.29
CA SER A 142 3.03 3.29 -10.30
C SER A 142 3.06 3.96 -11.68
N SER A 143 3.80 3.38 -12.62
CA SER A 143 3.82 3.84 -14.01
C SER A 143 2.45 3.75 -14.70
N ALA A 144 1.57 2.86 -14.23
CA ALA A 144 0.18 2.76 -14.69
C ALA A 144 -0.78 3.74 -13.98
N GLY A 145 -0.28 4.57 -13.06
CA GLY A 145 -1.05 5.50 -12.27
C GLY A 145 -1.77 4.87 -11.08
N ALA A 146 -1.45 3.61 -10.73
CA ALA A 146 -1.96 3.00 -9.51
C ALA A 146 -1.42 3.72 -8.28
N GLY A 147 -2.25 3.98 -7.29
CA GLY A 147 -1.89 4.87 -6.18
C GLY A 147 -2.14 4.31 -4.79
N GLY A 148 -1.37 4.86 -3.85
CA GLY A 148 -1.55 4.67 -2.41
C GLY A 148 -1.29 3.27 -1.89
N MET A 149 -1.79 3.01 -0.72
CA MET A 149 -1.64 1.75 0.02
C MET A 149 -2.09 0.51 -0.77
N VAL A 150 -3.12 0.64 -1.60
CA VAL A 150 -3.78 -0.48 -2.29
C VAL A 150 -3.42 -0.58 -3.77
N GLN A 151 -2.61 0.33 -4.28
CA GLN A 151 -2.18 0.40 -5.69
C GLN A 151 -3.34 0.25 -6.70
N MET A 152 -4.49 0.87 -6.39
CA MET A 152 -5.63 0.88 -7.30
C MET A 152 -5.44 1.89 -8.41
N ILE A 153 -5.84 1.56 -9.65
CA ILE A 153 -5.80 2.49 -10.78
C ILE A 153 -7.07 3.38 -10.84
N PRO A 154 -6.98 4.59 -11.44
CA PRO A 154 -8.10 5.55 -11.48
C PRO A 154 -9.38 5.00 -12.12
N SER A 155 -9.26 4.15 -13.14
CA SER A 155 -10.43 3.54 -13.81
C SER A 155 -11.17 2.58 -12.88
N THR A 156 -10.45 1.72 -12.18
CA THR A 156 -11.02 0.77 -11.19
C THR A 156 -11.68 1.53 -10.04
N TYR A 157 -11.05 2.59 -9.53
CA TYR A 157 -11.64 3.40 -8.47
C TYR A 157 -12.97 4.05 -8.89
N ARG A 158 -13.03 4.63 -10.11
CA ARG A 158 -14.29 5.17 -10.63
C ARG A 158 -15.36 4.10 -10.77
N MET A 159 -15.00 2.91 -11.24
CA MET A 159 -15.90 1.77 -11.36
C MET A 159 -16.47 1.35 -10.01
N VAL A 160 -15.62 1.19 -8.99
CA VAL A 160 -16.02 0.86 -7.62
C VAL A 160 -17.00 1.90 -7.06
N ARG A 161 -16.72 3.18 -7.25
CA ARG A 161 -17.62 4.25 -6.83
C ARG A 161 -19.00 4.17 -7.51
N SER A 162 -19.06 3.75 -8.78
CA SER A 162 -20.32 3.60 -9.51
C SER A 162 -21.16 2.41 -9.03
N TRP A 163 -20.53 1.35 -8.53
CA TRP A 163 -21.26 0.18 -8.01
C TRP A 163 -21.98 0.47 -6.69
N HIS A 164 -21.40 1.32 -5.85
CA HIS A 164 -21.93 1.63 -4.53
C HIS A 164 -21.98 3.13 -4.25
N PRO A 165 -22.89 3.87 -4.90
CA PRO A 165 -22.98 5.33 -4.74
C PRO A 165 -23.40 5.77 -3.33
N ASN A 166 -23.92 4.85 -2.51
CA ASN A 166 -24.24 5.06 -1.11
C ASN A 166 -23.00 4.98 -0.18
N VAL A 167 -21.85 4.52 -0.68
CA VAL A 167 -20.58 4.60 0.04
C VAL A 167 -19.91 5.91 -0.33
N PRO A 168 -19.69 6.83 0.64
CA PRO A 168 -19.13 8.15 0.36
C PRO A 168 -17.60 8.08 0.16
N LEU A 169 -17.17 7.33 -0.87
CA LEU A 169 -15.77 7.34 -1.29
C LEU A 169 -15.42 8.71 -1.88
N ASP A 170 -14.21 9.18 -1.59
CA ASP A 170 -13.74 10.48 -2.04
C ASP A 170 -13.90 10.62 -3.57
N PRO A 171 -14.51 11.71 -4.08
CA PRO A 171 -14.64 11.91 -5.51
C PRO A 171 -13.32 12.11 -6.25
N ASP A 172 -12.31 12.68 -5.58
CA ASP A 172 -10.96 12.80 -6.10
C ASP A 172 -10.18 11.51 -5.89
N PHE A 173 -9.59 11.00 -6.96
CA PHE A 173 -8.82 9.76 -6.91
C PHE A 173 -7.56 9.89 -6.03
N VAL A 174 -6.86 11.00 -6.16
CA VAL A 174 -5.58 11.20 -5.46
C VAL A 174 -5.81 11.33 -3.96
N ASP A 175 -6.80 12.12 -3.56
CA ASP A 175 -7.15 12.29 -2.16
C ASP A 175 -7.76 11.01 -1.58
N GLY A 176 -8.57 10.29 -2.36
CA GLY A 176 -9.11 8.98 -1.98
C GLY A 176 -8.03 7.94 -1.73
N MET A 177 -6.99 7.86 -2.58
CA MET A 177 -5.89 6.92 -2.41
C MET A 177 -4.90 7.33 -1.30
N ARG A 178 -4.83 8.62 -0.96
CA ARG A 178 -4.05 9.13 0.17
C ARG A 178 -4.68 8.81 1.53
N ASN A 179 -5.96 8.57 1.56
CA ASN A 179 -6.69 8.18 2.77
C ASN A 179 -6.75 6.65 2.84
N HIS A 180 -5.99 6.03 3.73
CA HIS A 180 -5.89 4.58 3.86
C HIS A 180 -7.25 3.91 4.08
N VAL A 181 -8.14 4.48 4.89
CA VAL A 181 -9.47 3.91 5.14
C VAL A 181 -10.31 3.97 3.88
N ASN A 182 -10.33 5.10 3.17
CA ASN A 182 -11.05 5.24 1.91
C ASN A 182 -10.51 4.29 0.81
N ALA A 183 -9.18 4.22 0.68
CA ALA A 183 -8.53 3.31 -0.26
C ALA A 183 -8.88 1.84 0.02
N THR A 184 -8.89 1.48 1.30
CA THR A 184 -9.23 0.12 1.75
C THR A 184 -10.73 -0.17 1.59
N GLU A 185 -11.64 0.78 1.84
CA GLU A 185 -13.07 0.61 1.51
C GLU A 185 -13.24 0.30 0.01
N ALA A 186 -12.55 1.02 -0.87
CA ALA A 186 -12.60 0.77 -2.32
C ALA A 186 -12.03 -0.60 -2.69
N MET A 187 -10.89 -1.00 -2.10
CA MET A 187 -10.28 -2.31 -2.29
C MET A 187 -11.21 -3.45 -1.86
N LEU A 188 -11.81 -3.36 -0.69
CA LEU A 188 -12.70 -4.40 -0.16
C LEU A 188 -13.96 -4.57 -1.02
N ILE A 189 -14.53 -3.48 -1.52
CA ILE A 189 -15.67 -3.51 -2.47
C ILE A 189 -15.24 -4.22 -3.77
N TYR A 190 -14.08 -3.84 -4.33
CA TYR A 190 -13.56 -4.44 -5.55
C TYR A 190 -13.31 -5.94 -5.37
N MET A 191 -12.64 -6.34 -4.29
CA MET A 191 -12.36 -7.75 -3.99
C MET A 191 -13.63 -8.57 -3.78
N LYS A 192 -14.61 -8.02 -3.05
CA LYS A 192 -15.92 -8.68 -2.87
C LYS A 192 -16.59 -8.93 -4.21
N ARG A 193 -16.67 -7.93 -5.07
CA ARG A 193 -17.27 -8.06 -6.40
C ARG A 193 -16.52 -9.06 -7.27
N THR A 194 -15.20 -8.96 -7.31
CA THR A 194 -14.35 -9.92 -8.05
C THR A 194 -14.59 -11.34 -7.57
N TRP A 195 -14.69 -11.55 -6.26
CA TRP A 195 -14.99 -12.88 -5.72
C TRP A 195 -16.38 -13.39 -6.12
N GLU A 196 -17.41 -12.55 -6.05
CA GLU A 196 -18.78 -12.88 -6.49
C GLU A 196 -18.81 -13.26 -7.98
N ASP A 197 -18.12 -12.52 -8.82
CA ASP A 197 -18.04 -12.80 -10.25
C ASP A 197 -17.25 -14.10 -10.53
N LEU A 198 -16.19 -14.39 -9.77
CA LEU A 198 -15.41 -15.62 -9.89
C LEU A 198 -16.24 -16.86 -9.53
N ILE A 199 -16.90 -16.87 -8.39
CA ILE A 199 -17.68 -18.03 -7.95
C ILE A 199 -18.97 -18.25 -8.76
N ALA A 200 -19.39 -17.28 -9.56
CA ALA A 200 -20.47 -17.46 -10.52
C ALA A 200 -20.05 -18.32 -11.73
N SER A 201 -18.76 -18.56 -11.93
CA SER A 201 -18.22 -19.39 -13.02
C SER A 201 -18.20 -20.88 -12.63
N PRO A 202 -18.85 -21.78 -13.38
CA PRO A 202 -18.78 -23.23 -13.13
C PRO A 202 -17.35 -23.79 -13.18
N THR A 203 -16.50 -23.21 -14.01
CA THR A 203 -15.08 -23.60 -14.09
C THR A 203 -14.33 -23.30 -12.79
N VAL A 204 -14.59 -22.13 -12.20
CA VAL A 204 -13.98 -21.71 -10.92
C VAL A 204 -14.48 -22.57 -9.77
N THR A 205 -15.79 -22.82 -9.68
CA THR A 205 -16.36 -23.68 -8.64
C THR A 205 -15.84 -25.11 -8.77
N GLY A 206 -15.75 -25.66 -9.97
CA GLY A 206 -15.14 -26.96 -10.21
C GLY A 206 -13.66 -27.03 -9.81
N ALA A 207 -12.87 -25.98 -10.05
CA ALA A 207 -11.48 -25.92 -9.62
C ALA A 207 -11.33 -25.88 -8.09
N LEU A 208 -12.23 -25.19 -7.40
CA LEU A 208 -12.30 -25.17 -5.93
C LEU A 208 -12.69 -26.55 -5.35
N GLU A 209 -13.72 -27.17 -5.89
CA GLU A 209 -14.20 -28.49 -5.46
C GLU A 209 -13.15 -29.60 -5.64
N THR A 210 -12.38 -29.52 -6.73
CA THR A 210 -11.31 -30.50 -7.05
C THR A 210 -9.97 -30.16 -6.40
N GLY A 211 -9.86 -29.02 -5.69
CA GLY A 211 -8.63 -28.57 -5.04
C GLY A 211 -7.52 -28.14 -6.00
N ILE A 212 -7.84 -27.90 -7.29
CA ILE A 212 -6.89 -27.36 -8.28
C ILE A 212 -6.46 -25.94 -7.94
N ALA A 213 -7.35 -25.14 -7.33
CA ALA A 213 -7.07 -23.80 -6.86
C ALA A 213 -7.69 -23.53 -5.49
N THR A 214 -7.06 -22.65 -4.72
CA THR A 214 -7.64 -22.13 -3.47
C THR A 214 -8.37 -20.81 -3.69
N PRO A 215 -9.32 -20.43 -2.81
CA PRO A 215 -9.95 -19.11 -2.87
C PRO A 215 -8.95 -17.95 -2.89
N GLU A 216 -7.88 -18.06 -2.12
CA GLU A 216 -6.82 -17.06 -2.03
C GLU A 216 -6.07 -16.89 -3.36
N GLN A 217 -5.73 -17.99 -4.03
CA GLN A 217 -5.09 -17.96 -5.35
C GLN A 217 -5.99 -17.29 -6.40
N LEU A 218 -7.28 -17.64 -6.39
CA LEU A 218 -8.24 -17.06 -7.34
C LEU A 218 -8.49 -15.58 -7.07
N MET A 219 -8.62 -15.16 -5.82
CA MET A 219 -8.78 -13.74 -5.47
C MET A 219 -7.51 -12.94 -5.81
N ALA A 220 -6.32 -13.48 -5.55
CA ALA A 220 -5.07 -12.82 -5.91
C ALA A 220 -4.92 -12.65 -7.42
N ALA A 221 -5.29 -13.66 -8.21
CA ALA A 221 -5.30 -13.58 -9.66
C ALA A 221 -6.34 -12.58 -10.21
N GLY A 222 -7.50 -12.46 -9.54
CA GLY A 222 -8.57 -11.55 -9.95
C GLY A 222 -8.36 -10.09 -9.53
N TYR A 223 -7.41 -9.81 -8.64
CA TYR A 223 -7.09 -8.44 -8.22
C TYR A 223 -6.19 -7.71 -9.22
N ASN A 224 -5.35 -8.41 -9.97
CA ASN A 224 -4.40 -7.87 -10.95
C ASN A 224 -5.03 -7.59 -12.32
#